data_c44ec5a31f7e5ddc87edd1e96c1d389c
#
_entry.id   c44ec5a31f7e5ddc87edd1e96c1d389c
#
_cell.length_a   1.000
_cell.length_b   1.000
_cell.length_c   1.000
_cell.angle_alpha   90.00
_cell.angle_beta   90.00
_cell.angle_gamma   90.00
#
_symmetry.space_group_name_H-M   'P 1'
#
loop_
_entity.id
_entity.type
_entity.pdbx_description
1 polymer ?
#
loop_
_entity_poly.entity_id
_entity_poly.type
_entity_poly.pdbx_seq_one_letter_code
_entity_poly.pdbx_strand_id
1 'polypeptide(L)'
;MLDTLRDFWNYNTTVGEGIEISVKAITLILGLLLAVSLLIKISKKLTNRKLREEDRLKFSSVYNFLKYFLYLAVLLIGLQNMGVELTAIFTASAALLLGVGLALQTFFQDIISGIFILIDRSVSVGDILEVDSFVCRVTEIKLRTTRAVTMENKVLIIPNHKYLTTIIHNWTENDSVVRAEVEVGVDYGSDVRLVESLLNNAARNHENVLSSPEPFVLFTNFGDSSLNFKLVFFLQDSFSVALVKSDVRFEINKQFKENKVIIPFPQRVVHMANDNN
;
A
#
# COMPACT_ATOMS: atom_id res chain seq x y z
N MET A 1 44.57 6.04 52.96
CA MET A 1 44.22 5.15 51.82
C MET A 1 42.96 5.58 51.08
N LEU A 2 41.86 5.91 51.72
CA LEU A 2 40.63 6.43 51.08
C LEU A 2 40.86 7.87 50.52
N ASP A 3 41.58 8.70 51.24
CA ASP A 3 41.88 10.08 50.81
C ASP A 3 42.83 10.10 49.60
N THR A 4 43.84 9.23 49.58
CA THR A 4 44.72 9.08 48.41
C THR A 4 44.03 8.57 47.16
N LEU A 5 43.01 7.70 47.29
CA LEU A 5 42.17 7.25 46.16
C LEU A 5 41.24 8.38 45.68
N ARG A 6 40.75 9.23 46.61
CA ARG A 6 39.88 10.36 46.27
C ARG A 6 40.65 11.45 45.54
N ASP A 7 41.92 11.73 46.00
CA ASP A 7 42.80 12.67 45.34
C ASP A 7 43.23 12.21 43.95
N PHE A 8 43.55 10.93 43.78
CA PHE A 8 43.82 10.32 42.47
C PHE A 8 42.60 10.39 41.53
N TRP A 9 41.39 10.16 42.06
CA TRP A 9 40.16 10.21 41.30
C TRP A 9 39.81 11.61 40.80
N ASN A 10 40.16 12.63 41.58
CA ASN A 10 39.89 14.03 41.25
C ASN A 10 41.13 14.73 40.58
N TYR A 11 42.16 13.95 40.24
CA TYR A 11 43.33 14.51 39.58
C TYR A 11 42.97 15.01 38.19
N ASN A 12 43.14 16.33 37.97
CA ASN A 12 42.91 17.04 36.71
C ASN A 12 44.22 17.57 36.19
N THR A 13 44.50 17.34 34.91
CA THR A 13 45.65 17.96 34.20
C THR A 13 45.10 18.76 33.05
N THR A 14 45.41 20.05 32.98
CA THR A 14 45.09 20.90 31.84
C THR A 14 46.08 20.69 30.71
N VAL A 15 45.64 20.37 29.53
CA VAL A 15 46.43 20.20 28.32
C VAL A 15 45.98 21.26 27.31
N GLY A 16 46.75 22.36 27.17
CA GLY A 16 46.39 23.48 26.30
C GLY A 16 45.29 24.39 26.86
N GLU A 17 44.82 25.34 26.04
CA GLU A 17 43.74 26.26 26.43
C GLU A 17 42.38 25.53 26.43
N GLY A 18 41.86 25.18 27.62
CA GLY A 18 40.48 24.74 27.81
C GLY A 18 40.22 23.22 27.84
N ILE A 19 41.23 22.34 27.72
CA ILE A 19 41.05 20.90 27.79
C ILE A 19 41.47 20.38 29.17
N GLU A 20 40.52 19.91 29.96
CA GLU A 20 40.75 19.29 31.26
C GLU A 20 40.70 17.78 31.17
N ILE A 21 41.82 17.11 31.25
CA ILE A 21 41.88 15.65 31.32
C ILE A 21 41.80 15.22 32.79
N SER A 22 40.66 14.67 33.19
CA SER A 22 40.47 14.10 34.50
C SER A 22 40.50 12.57 34.46
N VAL A 23 41.10 11.97 35.51
CA VAL A 23 41.08 10.50 35.65
C VAL A 23 39.64 9.96 35.65
N LYS A 24 38.71 10.73 36.21
CA LYS A 24 37.27 10.43 36.22
C LYS A 24 36.68 10.36 34.78
N ALA A 25 37.04 11.30 33.90
CA ALA A 25 36.55 11.29 32.51
C ALA A 25 37.09 10.08 31.73
N ILE A 26 38.37 9.75 31.89
CA ILE A 26 39.01 8.59 31.26
C ILE A 26 38.34 7.29 31.72
N THR A 27 38.16 7.11 33.02
CA THR A 27 37.52 5.91 33.58
C THR A 27 36.07 5.76 33.15
N LEU A 28 35.33 6.87 33.01
CA LEU A 28 33.96 6.88 32.51
C LEU A 28 33.90 6.45 31.02
N ILE A 29 34.81 7.01 30.19
CA ILE A 29 34.90 6.60 28.77
C ILE A 29 35.22 5.13 28.63
N LEU A 30 36.21 4.62 29.37
CA LEU A 30 36.58 3.20 29.34
C LEU A 30 35.44 2.32 29.84
N GLY A 31 34.72 2.71 30.88
CA GLY A 31 33.55 2.04 31.39
C GLY A 31 32.41 1.96 30.36
N LEU A 32 32.14 3.08 29.68
CA LEU A 32 31.14 3.14 28.62
C LEU A 32 31.51 2.27 27.40
N LEU A 33 32.79 2.31 26.98
CA LEU A 33 33.26 1.45 25.88
C LEU A 33 33.16 -0.03 26.22
N LEU A 34 33.47 -0.40 27.46
CA LEU A 34 33.26 -1.77 27.96
C LEU A 34 31.79 -2.17 27.99
N ALA A 35 30.92 -1.30 28.50
CA ALA A 35 29.48 -1.52 28.56
C ALA A 35 28.88 -1.72 27.14
N VAL A 36 29.23 -0.83 26.20
CA VAL A 36 28.81 -0.94 24.79
C VAL A 36 29.32 -2.24 24.17
N SER A 37 30.59 -2.60 24.38
CA SER A 37 31.16 -3.85 23.87
C SER A 37 30.43 -5.08 24.41
N LEU A 38 30.07 -5.07 25.69
CA LEU A 38 29.35 -6.15 26.35
C LEU A 38 27.91 -6.27 25.81
N LEU A 39 27.21 -5.14 25.70
CA LEU A 39 25.84 -5.10 25.15
C LEU A 39 25.79 -5.63 23.73
N ILE A 40 26.72 -5.22 22.87
CA ILE A 40 26.79 -5.71 21.48
C ILE A 40 27.11 -7.21 21.44
N LYS A 41 28.04 -7.69 22.28
CA LYS A 41 28.35 -9.13 22.36
C LYS A 41 27.13 -9.96 22.80
N ILE A 42 26.40 -9.48 23.82
CA ILE A 42 25.20 -10.15 24.31
C ILE A 42 24.10 -10.14 23.23
N SER A 43 23.83 -8.99 22.63
CA SER A 43 22.84 -8.85 21.55
C SER A 43 23.17 -9.76 20.35
N LYS A 44 24.42 -9.74 19.89
CA LYS A 44 24.89 -10.63 18.80
C LYS A 44 24.74 -12.11 19.16
N LYS A 45 25.06 -12.51 20.41
CA LYS A 45 24.90 -13.89 20.87
C LYS A 45 23.45 -14.35 20.91
N LEU A 46 22.53 -13.46 21.37
CA LEU A 46 21.09 -13.75 21.42
C LEU A 46 20.48 -13.89 20.02
N THR A 47 20.84 -12.97 19.12
CA THR A 47 20.34 -12.96 17.75
C THR A 47 20.87 -14.15 16.95
N ASN A 48 22.16 -14.48 17.06
CA ASN A 48 22.77 -15.60 16.35
C ASN A 48 22.21 -16.98 16.79
N ARG A 49 21.59 -17.08 17.98
CA ARG A 49 20.92 -18.33 18.41
C ARG A 49 19.64 -18.62 17.63
N LYS A 50 18.99 -17.59 17.08
CA LYS A 50 17.71 -17.71 16.38
C LYS A 50 17.82 -17.64 14.86
N LEU A 51 19.00 -17.26 14.31
CA LEU A 51 19.21 -17.06 12.88
C LEU A 51 19.84 -18.29 12.22
N ARG A 52 19.46 -18.52 10.94
CA ARG A 52 20.12 -19.49 10.04
C ARG A 52 21.52 -19.00 9.69
N GLU A 53 22.42 -19.91 9.30
CA GLU A 53 23.83 -19.55 9.03
C GLU A 53 24.00 -18.49 7.94
N GLU A 54 23.19 -18.54 6.90
CA GLU A 54 23.21 -17.58 5.78
C GLU A 54 22.90 -16.15 6.22
N ASP A 55 22.02 -15.99 7.20
CA ASP A 55 21.62 -14.67 7.70
C ASP A 55 22.61 -14.10 8.73
N ARG A 56 23.37 -14.97 9.43
CA ARG A 56 24.38 -14.53 10.42
C ARG A 56 25.45 -13.62 9.81
N LEU A 57 25.86 -13.88 8.56
CA LEU A 57 26.87 -13.05 7.87
C LEU A 57 26.34 -11.64 7.59
N LYS A 58 25.09 -11.52 7.11
CA LYS A 58 24.43 -10.24 6.84
C LYS A 58 24.29 -9.42 8.11
N PHE A 59 23.80 -10.04 9.19
CA PHE A 59 23.66 -9.37 10.49
C PHE A 59 24.99 -9.00 11.14
N SER A 60 26.06 -9.76 10.90
CA SER A 60 27.39 -9.44 11.42
C SER A 60 27.89 -8.07 10.95
N SER A 61 27.62 -7.70 9.68
CA SER A 61 28.00 -6.38 9.13
C SER A 61 27.23 -5.25 9.81
N VAL A 62 25.93 -5.44 10.08
CA VAL A 62 25.10 -4.48 10.80
C VAL A 62 25.60 -4.27 12.23
N TYR A 63 25.97 -5.38 12.94
CA TYR A 63 26.53 -5.29 14.29
C TYR A 63 27.88 -4.56 14.32
N ASN A 64 28.72 -4.77 13.33
CA ASN A 64 30.00 -4.06 13.23
C ASN A 64 29.79 -2.56 12.99
N PHE A 65 28.88 -2.19 12.08
CA PHE A 65 28.51 -0.79 11.85
C PHE A 65 28.00 -0.12 13.13
N LEU A 66 27.05 -0.76 13.83
CA LEU A 66 26.47 -0.24 15.06
C LEU A 66 27.56 -0.10 16.17
N LYS A 67 28.45 -1.06 16.25
CA LYS A 67 29.59 -1.03 17.20
C LYS A 67 30.47 0.22 16.99
N TYR A 68 30.90 0.47 15.75
CA TYR A 68 31.77 1.62 15.47
C TYR A 68 31.02 2.95 15.65
N PHE A 69 29.74 2.99 15.28
CA PHE A 69 28.90 4.17 15.52
C PHE A 69 28.76 4.49 17.01
N LEU A 70 28.50 3.48 17.85
CA LEU A 70 28.40 3.66 19.30
C LEU A 70 29.76 4.03 19.93
N TYR A 71 30.87 3.47 19.44
CA TYR A 71 32.20 3.85 19.91
C TYR A 71 32.51 5.30 19.57
N LEU A 72 32.16 5.75 18.36
CA LEU A 72 32.32 7.17 17.98
C LEU A 72 31.47 8.06 18.88
N ALA A 73 30.22 7.69 19.17
CA ALA A 73 29.36 8.47 20.07
C ALA A 73 29.96 8.58 21.48
N VAL A 74 30.45 7.46 22.05
CA VAL A 74 31.10 7.48 23.37
C VAL A 74 32.34 8.35 23.36
N LEU A 75 33.15 8.32 22.28
CA LEU A 75 34.33 9.16 22.13
C LEU A 75 33.95 10.65 22.13
N LEU A 76 32.94 11.03 21.34
CA LEU A 76 32.48 12.43 21.26
C LEU A 76 31.97 12.94 22.61
N ILE A 77 31.14 12.13 23.31
CA ILE A 77 30.66 12.45 24.67
C ILE A 77 31.84 12.61 25.64
N GLY A 78 32.84 11.73 25.52
CA GLY A 78 34.04 11.81 26.32
C GLY A 78 34.82 13.08 26.09
N LEU A 79 35.07 13.48 24.84
CA LEU A 79 35.76 14.73 24.47
C LEU A 79 35.00 15.95 24.96
N GLN A 80 33.68 15.98 24.86
CA GLN A 80 32.86 17.07 25.38
C GLN A 80 33.02 17.22 26.90
N ASN A 81 33.04 16.10 27.64
CA ASN A 81 33.25 16.11 29.08
C ASN A 81 34.69 16.56 29.49
N MET A 82 35.66 16.55 28.57
CA MET A 82 37.01 17.05 28.73
C MET A 82 37.16 18.53 28.35
N GLY A 83 36.04 19.23 28.05
CA GLY A 83 36.06 20.66 27.69
C GLY A 83 36.29 20.93 26.21
N VAL A 84 36.35 19.90 25.34
CA VAL A 84 36.47 20.10 23.89
C VAL A 84 35.17 20.65 23.35
N GLU A 85 35.20 21.78 22.67
CA GLU A 85 34.03 22.39 22.08
C GLU A 85 33.62 21.63 20.80
N LEU A 86 32.56 20.83 20.88
CA LEU A 86 32.05 19.99 19.79
C LEU A 86 30.82 20.55 19.11
N THR A 87 30.41 21.79 19.41
CA THR A 87 29.17 22.41 18.91
C THR A 87 29.06 22.35 17.38
N ALA A 88 30.17 22.67 16.69
CA ALA A 88 30.19 22.61 15.23
C ALA A 88 29.95 21.16 14.69
N ILE A 89 30.56 20.17 15.36
CA ILE A 89 30.41 18.73 14.97
C ILE A 89 28.98 18.27 15.21
N PHE A 90 28.37 18.63 16.36
CA PHE A 90 26.99 18.28 16.65
C PHE A 90 26.02 18.97 15.70
N THR A 91 26.24 20.25 15.37
CA THR A 91 25.39 20.97 14.41
C THR A 91 25.49 20.36 13.02
N ALA A 92 26.70 20.06 12.54
CA ALA A 92 26.86 19.37 11.25
C ALA A 92 26.26 17.97 11.26
N SER A 93 26.40 17.23 12.37
CA SER A 93 25.79 15.89 12.52
C SER A 93 24.28 15.95 12.54
N ALA A 94 23.67 16.94 13.19
CA ALA A 94 22.22 17.14 13.21
C ALA A 94 21.68 17.42 11.80
N ALA A 95 22.37 18.27 11.01
CA ALA A 95 22.00 18.51 9.61
C ALA A 95 22.10 17.25 8.74
N LEU A 96 23.17 16.46 8.93
CA LEU A 96 23.33 15.18 8.24
C LEU A 96 22.22 14.19 8.62
N LEU A 97 21.91 14.06 9.91
CA LEU A 97 20.85 13.16 10.39
C LEU A 97 19.47 13.57 9.87
N LEU A 98 19.19 14.88 9.77
CA LEU A 98 17.98 15.38 9.13
C LEU A 98 17.90 14.94 7.66
N GLY A 99 18.97 15.12 6.90
CA GLY A 99 19.06 14.68 5.50
C GLY A 99 18.84 13.18 5.34
N VAL A 100 19.49 12.37 6.19
CA VAL A 100 19.29 10.90 6.20
C VAL A 100 17.85 10.54 6.61
N GLY A 101 17.28 11.23 7.60
CA GLY A 101 15.89 11.03 8.02
C GLY A 101 14.90 11.27 6.89
N LEU A 102 15.05 12.36 6.15
CA LEU A 102 14.25 12.67 4.97
C LEU A 102 14.42 11.61 3.86
N ALA A 103 15.66 11.17 3.61
CA ALA A 103 15.93 10.12 2.62
C ALA A 103 15.30 8.77 2.99
N LEU A 104 15.18 8.46 4.28
CA LEU A 104 14.58 7.22 4.77
C LEU A 104 13.08 7.34 5.10
N GLN A 105 12.48 8.51 4.90
CA GLN A 105 11.10 8.79 5.27
C GLN A 105 10.13 7.74 4.70
N THR A 106 10.18 7.48 3.40
CA THR A 106 9.29 6.51 2.74
C THR A 106 9.49 5.09 3.27
N PHE A 107 10.73 4.72 3.60
CA PHE A 107 11.03 3.43 4.18
C PHE A 107 10.32 3.23 5.54
N PHE A 108 10.36 4.24 6.40
CA PHE A 108 9.65 4.18 7.69
C PHE A 108 8.12 4.24 7.51
N GLN A 109 7.64 5.04 6.56
CA GLN A 109 6.22 5.07 6.22
C GLN A 109 5.71 3.69 5.80
N ASP A 110 6.44 2.95 4.97
CA ASP A 110 6.07 1.58 4.57
C ASP A 110 5.93 0.64 5.77
N ILE A 111 6.89 0.70 6.70
CA ILE A 111 6.88 -0.17 7.89
C ILE A 111 5.69 0.16 8.79
N ILE A 112 5.50 1.45 9.09
CA ILE A 112 4.41 1.93 9.94
C ILE A 112 3.06 1.57 9.31
N SER A 113 2.90 1.81 8.01
CA SER A 113 1.70 1.44 7.26
C SER A 113 1.42 -0.07 7.31
N GLY A 114 2.46 -0.89 7.15
CA GLY A 114 2.33 -2.36 7.25
C GLY A 114 1.85 -2.81 8.63
N ILE A 115 2.32 -2.16 9.70
CA ILE A 115 1.86 -2.43 11.06
C ILE A 115 0.39 -2.03 11.23
N PHE A 116 -0.02 -0.85 10.75
CA PHE A 116 -1.41 -0.40 10.82
C PHE A 116 -2.35 -1.30 10.02
N ILE A 117 -1.99 -1.70 8.79
CA ILE A 117 -2.78 -2.64 8.00
C ILE A 117 -3.07 -3.93 8.78
N LEU A 118 -2.05 -4.47 9.48
CA LEU A 118 -2.20 -5.70 10.26
C LEU A 118 -3.02 -5.53 11.55
N ILE A 119 -2.94 -4.35 12.20
CA ILE A 119 -3.67 -4.05 13.43
C ILE A 119 -5.15 -3.75 13.12
N ASP A 120 -5.39 -2.83 12.19
CA ASP A 120 -6.73 -2.35 11.85
C ASP A 120 -7.47 -3.29 10.91
N ARG A 121 -6.74 -4.23 10.29
CA ARG A 121 -7.27 -5.16 9.29
C ARG A 121 -8.01 -4.46 8.14
N SER A 122 -7.58 -3.25 7.82
CA SER A 122 -8.14 -2.46 6.70
C SER A 122 -7.96 -3.13 5.34
N VAL A 123 -7.00 -4.04 5.24
CA VAL A 123 -6.78 -4.93 4.11
C VAL A 123 -6.39 -6.30 4.62
N SER A 124 -7.01 -7.34 4.07
CA SER A 124 -6.78 -8.75 4.42
C SER A 124 -6.29 -9.56 3.22
N VAL A 125 -5.59 -10.67 3.51
CA VAL A 125 -5.21 -11.63 2.46
C VAL A 125 -6.49 -12.25 1.89
N GLY A 126 -6.62 -12.22 0.56
CA GLY A 126 -7.81 -12.65 -0.16
C GLY A 126 -8.69 -11.50 -0.65
N ASP A 127 -8.56 -10.30 -0.09
CA ASP A 127 -9.31 -9.13 -0.54
C ASP A 127 -9.02 -8.78 -1.99
N ILE A 128 -10.05 -8.28 -2.67
CA ILE A 128 -9.94 -7.73 -4.01
C ILE A 128 -9.95 -6.22 -3.91
N LEU A 129 -8.83 -5.65 -4.31
CA LEU A 129 -8.58 -4.21 -4.24
C LEU A 129 -8.42 -3.62 -5.62
N GLU A 130 -8.86 -2.37 -5.76
CA GLU A 130 -8.49 -1.53 -6.89
C GLU A 130 -7.50 -0.47 -6.41
N VAL A 131 -6.27 -0.56 -6.91
CA VAL A 131 -5.14 0.33 -6.58
C VAL A 131 -4.57 0.89 -7.87
N ASP A 132 -4.49 2.20 -8.01
CA ASP A 132 -3.98 2.88 -9.22
C ASP A 132 -4.61 2.31 -10.52
N SER A 133 -5.94 2.05 -10.52
CA SER A 133 -6.71 1.45 -11.64
C SER A 133 -6.43 -0.04 -11.93
N PHE A 134 -5.65 -0.72 -11.11
CA PHE A 134 -5.44 -2.16 -11.19
C PHE A 134 -6.34 -2.89 -10.21
N VAL A 135 -7.19 -3.78 -10.72
CA VAL A 135 -7.96 -4.70 -9.88
C VAL A 135 -7.09 -5.92 -9.59
N CYS A 136 -6.87 -6.21 -8.32
CA CYS A 136 -5.96 -7.27 -7.90
C CYS A 136 -6.42 -7.95 -6.60
N ARG A 137 -6.08 -9.22 -6.44
CA ARG A 137 -6.33 -9.99 -5.21
C ARG A 137 -5.07 -10.01 -4.34
N VAL A 138 -5.21 -9.62 -3.08
CA VAL A 138 -4.11 -9.66 -2.09
C VAL A 138 -3.73 -11.11 -1.79
N THR A 139 -2.45 -11.44 -1.96
CA THR A 139 -1.92 -12.79 -1.69
C THR A 139 -1.06 -12.85 -0.45
N GLU A 140 -0.35 -11.78 -0.13
CA GLU A 140 0.56 -11.73 1.02
C GLU A 140 0.78 -10.29 1.48
N ILE A 141 0.73 -10.06 2.80
CA ILE A 141 1.05 -8.77 3.43
C ILE A 141 2.36 -8.93 4.20
N LYS A 142 3.39 -8.19 3.78
CA LYS A 142 4.70 -8.12 4.44
C LYS A 142 4.87 -6.80 5.19
N LEU A 143 5.96 -6.69 5.93
CA LEU A 143 6.25 -5.50 6.75
C LEU A 143 6.28 -4.19 5.94
N ARG A 144 6.81 -4.22 4.71
CA ARG A 144 6.98 -3.02 3.85
C ARG A 144 6.14 -3.03 2.59
N THR A 145 5.75 -4.20 2.12
CA THR A 145 5.07 -4.36 0.83
C THR A 145 3.96 -5.38 0.94
N THR A 146 2.88 -5.13 0.22
CA THR A 146 1.81 -6.09 -0.01
C THR A 146 1.94 -6.66 -1.41
N ARG A 147 1.80 -7.97 -1.55
CA ARG A 147 1.75 -8.67 -2.83
C ARG A 147 0.32 -8.93 -3.22
N ALA A 148 -0.01 -8.64 -4.46
CA ALA A 148 -1.31 -8.92 -5.03
C ALA A 148 -1.15 -9.48 -6.44
N VAL A 149 -2.17 -10.18 -6.95
CA VAL A 149 -2.21 -10.77 -8.28
C VAL A 149 -3.37 -10.16 -9.07
N THR A 150 -3.09 -9.66 -10.27
CA THR A 150 -4.11 -9.11 -11.17
C THR A 150 -4.91 -10.22 -11.87
N MET A 151 -6.01 -9.84 -12.52
CA MET A 151 -6.79 -10.77 -13.38
C MET A 151 -5.95 -11.40 -14.50
N GLU A 152 -4.89 -10.72 -14.95
CA GLU A 152 -3.96 -11.20 -15.98
C GLU A 152 -2.85 -12.11 -15.41
N ASN A 153 -2.97 -12.54 -14.14
CA ASN A 153 -1.98 -13.34 -13.43
C ASN A 153 -0.60 -12.65 -13.26
N LYS A 154 -0.56 -11.32 -13.25
CA LYS A 154 0.64 -10.52 -12.95
C LYS A 154 0.74 -10.25 -11.47
N VAL A 155 1.95 -10.39 -10.90
CA VAL A 155 2.20 -10.04 -9.50
C VAL A 155 2.48 -8.54 -9.38
N LEU A 156 1.68 -7.86 -8.56
CA LEU A 156 1.92 -6.49 -8.12
C LEU A 156 2.62 -6.50 -6.77
N ILE A 157 3.65 -5.66 -6.64
CA ILE A 157 4.32 -5.40 -5.37
C ILE A 157 4.01 -3.96 -4.99
N ILE A 158 3.11 -3.79 -4.03
CA ILE A 158 2.57 -2.50 -3.62
C ILE A 158 3.27 -2.08 -2.34
N PRO A 159 3.99 -0.93 -2.30
CA PRO A 159 4.51 -0.37 -1.06
C PRO A 159 3.37 -0.07 -0.07
N ASN A 160 3.54 -0.45 1.20
CA ASN A 160 2.43 -0.35 2.16
C ASN A 160 1.98 1.09 2.43
N HIS A 161 2.84 2.10 2.30
CA HIS A 161 2.44 3.49 2.47
C HIS A 161 1.35 3.94 1.49
N LYS A 162 1.23 3.30 0.32
CA LYS A 162 0.18 3.57 -0.66
C LYS A 162 -1.21 3.39 -0.05
N TYR A 163 -1.40 2.40 0.81
CA TYR A 163 -2.69 2.14 1.48
C TYR A 163 -3.15 3.24 2.43
N LEU A 164 -2.23 4.07 2.94
CA LEU A 164 -2.56 5.21 3.81
C LEU A 164 -2.60 6.55 3.09
N THR A 165 -2.00 6.65 1.89
CA THR A 165 -1.83 7.91 1.18
C THR A 165 -2.71 8.05 -0.07
N THR A 166 -3.34 6.96 -0.52
CA THR A 166 -4.22 6.96 -1.69
C THR A 166 -5.61 6.40 -1.35
N ILE A 167 -6.60 6.76 -2.16
CA ILE A 167 -7.92 6.14 -2.06
C ILE A 167 -7.83 4.76 -2.70
N ILE A 168 -8.22 3.75 -1.94
CA ILE A 168 -8.28 2.36 -2.39
C ILE A 168 -9.72 1.89 -2.29
N HIS A 169 -10.22 1.27 -3.36
CA HIS A 169 -11.50 0.60 -3.32
C HIS A 169 -11.30 -0.86 -2.91
N ASN A 170 -11.83 -1.24 -1.75
CA ASN A 170 -11.92 -2.63 -1.35
C ASN A 170 -13.28 -3.19 -1.79
N TRP A 171 -13.26 -4.12 -2.73
CA TRP A 171 -14.47 -4.69 -3.33
C TRP A 171 -15.07 -5.82 -2.50
N THR A 172 -14.37 -6.27 -1.47
CA THR A 172 -14.74 -7.46 -0.67
C THR A 172 -14.89 -7.18 0.82
N GLU A 173 -14.62 -5.96 1.30
CA GLU A 173 -14.65 -5.62 2.73
C GLU A 173 -16.07 -5.67 3.32
N ASN A 174 -17.09 -5.13 2.60
CA ASN A 174 -18.46 -5.12 3.11
C ASN A 174 -19.14 -6.50 2.94
N ASP A 175 -19.12 -6.98 1.71
CA ASP A 175 -19.51 -8.31 1.31
C ASP A 175 -18.88 -8.64 -0.05
N SER A 176 -18.89 -9.89 -0.45
CA SER A 176 -18.34 -10.29 -1.75
C SER A 176 -19.25 -9.97 -2.93
N VAL A 177 -20.39 -9.29 -2.70
CA VAL A 177 -21.38 -9.00 -3.75
C VAL A 177 -20.95 -7.77 -4.55
N VAL A 178 -20.69 -7.98 -5.83
CA VAL A 178 -20.29 -6.92 -6.77
C VAL A 178 -21.45 -6.56 -7.67
N ARG A 179 -21.76 -5.27 -7.75
CA ARG A 179 -22.72 -4.72 -8.69
C ARG A 179 -22.09 -4.58 -10.07
N ALA A 180 -22.69 -5.23 -11.07
CA ALA A 180 -22.33 -5.13 -12.47
C ALA A 180 -23.46 -4.48 -13.27
N GLU A 181 -23.12 -3.85 -14.40
CA GLU A 181 -24.09 -3.21 -15.25
C GLU A 181 -23.76 -3.39 -16.73
N VAL A 182 -24.80 -3.52 -17.55
CA VAL A 182 -24.74 -3.56 -19.02
C VAL A 182 -25.68 -2.51 -19.57
N GLU A 183 -25.17 -1.64 -20.41
CA GLU A 183 -25.96 -0.62 -21.11
C GLU A 183 -26.31 -1.08 -22.51
N VAL A 184 -27.52 -0.76 -22.96
CA VAL A 184 -28.01 -1.05 -24.30
C VAL A 184 -29.04 0.00 -24.73
N GLY A 185 -28.97 0.40 -25.99
CA GLY A 185 -29.95 1.27 -26.63
C GLY A 185 -30.85 0.48 -27.59
N VAL A 186 -32.14 0.77 -27.60
CA VAL A 186 -33.12 0.18 -28.52
C VAL A 186 -33.82 1.25 -29.32
N ASP A 187 -34.39 0.88 -30.48
CA ASP A 187 -35.16 1.79 -31.34
C ASP A 187 -36.34 2.42 -30.59
N TYR A 188 -36.70 3.66 -30.95
CA TYR A 188 -37.83 4.39 -30.38
C TYR A 188 -39.19 3.74 -30.55
N GLY A 189 -39.35 2.88 -31.57
CA GLY A 189 -40.53 2.08 -31.80
C GLY A 189 -40.63 0.82 -30.95
N SER A 190 -39.65 0.52 -30.12
CA SER A 190 -39.64 -0.68 -29.28
C SER A 190 -40.62 -0.57 -28.10
N ASP A 191 -41.27 -1.68 -27.74
CA ASP A 191 -42.04 -1.73 -26.49
C ASP A 191 -41.07 -1.76 -25.27
N VAL A 192 -41.10 -0.69 -24.50
CA VAL A 192 -40.24 -0.46 -23.33
C VAL A 192 -40.39 -1.55 -22.27
N ARG A 193 -41.64 -2.06 -22.07
CA ARG A 193 -41.92 -3.11 -21.09
C ARG A 193 -41.43 -4.47 -21.54
N LEU A 194 -41.55 -4.73 -22.83
CA LEU A 194 -40.98 -5.96 -23.42
C LEU A 194 -39.42 -5.93 -23.25
N VAL A 195 -38.79 -4.80 -23.58
CA VAL A 195 -37.32 -4.65 -23.42
C VAL A 195 -36.90 -4.85 -21.98
N GLU A 196 -37.60 -4.27 -21.01
CA GLU A 196 -37.34 -4.45 -19.57
C GLU A 196 -37.40 -5.94 -19.19
N SER A 197 -38.42 -6.67 -19.65
CA SER A 197 -38.59 -8.09 -19.35
C SER A 197 -37.48 -8.95 -19.96
N LEU A 198 -37.07 -8.69 -21.20
CA LEU A 198 -36.02 -9.44 -21.88
C LEU A 198 -34.65 -9.20 -21.22
N LEU A 199 -34.33 -7.98 -20.85
CA LEU A 199 -33.09 -7.64 -20.14
C LEU A 199 -33.03 -8.35 -18.78
N ASN A 200 -34.10 -8.31 -18.00
CA ASN A 200 -34.17 -9.04 -16.72
C ASN A 200 -34.01 -10.55 -16.90
N ASN A 201 -34.66 -11.14 -17.91
CA ASN A 201 -34.53 -12.56 -18.20
C ASN A 201 -33.10 -12.94 -18.62
N ALA A 202 -32.43 -12.09 -19.41
CA ALA A 202 -31.05 -12.34 -19.81
C ALA A 202 -30.08 -12.41 -18.61
N ALA A 203 -30.31 -11.59 -17.58
CA ALA A 203 -29.52 -11.67 -16.36
C ALA A 203 -29.92 -12.85 -15.47
N ARG A 204 -31.21 -13.07 -15.22
CA ARG A 204 -31.71 -14.12 -14.32
C ARG A 204 -31.35 -15.54 -14.76
N ASN A 205 -31.22 -15.75 -16.06
CA ASN A 205 -30.89 -17.07 -16.63
C ASN A 205 -29.39 -17.40 -16.55
N HIS A 206 -28.54 -16.47 -16.12
CA HIS A 206 -27.11 -16.71 -16.02
C HIS A 206 -26.74 -17.26 -14.64
N GLU A 207 -26.04 -18.40 -14.59
CA GLU A 207 -25.75 -19.17 -13.38
C GLU A 207 -24.94 -18.37 -12.31
N ASN A 208 -24.09 -17.44 -12.74
CA ASN A 208 -23.26 -16.65 -11.84
C ASN A 208 -23.95 -15.34 -11.38
N VAL A 209 -25.15 -15.03 -11.88
CA VAL A 209 -25.93 -13.87 -11.43
C VAL A 209 -26.73 -14.25 -10.21
N LEU A 210 -26.62 -13.43 -9.15
CA LEU A 210 -27.34 -13.65 -7.90
C LEU A 210 -28.83 -13.42 -8.08
N SER A 211 -29.65 -14.28 -7.44
CA SER A 211 -31.09 -14.11 -7.35
C SER A 211 -31.49 -13.11 -6.25
N SER A 212 -30.60 -12.85 -5.30
CA SER A 212 -30.76 -11.84 -4.25
C SER A 212 -29.41 -11.14 -3.99
N PRO A 213 -29.30 -9.82 -4.20
CA PRO A 213 -30.35 -8.92 -4.75
C PRO A 213 -30.77 -9.28 -6.18
N GLU A 214 -32.07 -9.09 -6.50
CA GLU A 214 -32.57 -9.38 -7.85
C GLU A 214 -31.99 -8.41 -8.90
N PRO A 215 -31.74 -8.89 -10.13
CA PRO A 215 -31.44 -8.00 -11.26
C PRO A 215 -32.61 -7.06 -11.54
N PHE A 216 -32.30 -5.84 -11.93
CA PHE A 216 -33.31 -4.84 -12.32
C PHE A 216 -32.86 -3.99 -13.48
N VAL A 217 -33.81 -3.37 -14.18
CA VAL A 217 -33.58 -2.54 -15.36
C VAL A 217 -33.93 -1.08 -15.03
N LEU A 218 -33.05 -0.19 -15.44
CA LEU A 218 -33.28 1.25 -15.42
C LEU A 218 -33.44 1.75 -16.84
N PHE A 219 -34.52 2.48 -17.11
CA PHE A 219 -34.64 3.32 -18.30
C PHE A 219 -33.90 4.63 -18.01
N THR A 220 -32.72 4.81 -18.60
CA THR A 220 -31.79 5.86 -18.18
C THR A 220 -31.96 7.17 -18.93
N ASN A 221 -32.29 7.12 -20.23
CA ASN A 221 -32.40 8.33 -21.03
C ASN A 221 -33.12 8.08 -22.37
N PHE A 222 -33.71 9.15 -22.91
CA PHE A 222 -34.08 9.28 -24.31
C PHE A 222 -32.85 9.85 -25.05
N GLY A 223 -32.10 8.96 -25.71
CA GLY A 223 -30.86 9.33 -26.43
C GLY A 223 -31.16 9.88 -27.82
N ASP A 224 -30.12 10.34 -28.52
CA ASP A 224 -30.24 10.98 -29.86
C ASP A 224 -30.84 10.02 -30.90
N SER A 225 -30.63 8.73 -30.77
CA SER A 225 -31.11 7.72 -31.74
C SER A 225 -31.64 6.46 -31.07
N SER A 226 -31.75 6.42 -29.76
CA SER A 226 -32.16 5.22 -29.01
C SER A 226 -32.83 5.55 -27.69
N LEU A 227 -33.66 4.64 -27.21
CA LEU A 227 -34.09 4.56 -25.81
C LEU A 227 -33.03 3.80 -25.03
N ASN A 228 -32.42 4.42 -24.03
CA ASN A 228 -31.28 3.87 -23.33
C ASN A 228 -31.69 3.15 -22.05
N PHE A 229 -31.25 1.91 -21.91
CA PHE A 229 -31.50 1.05 -20.75
C PHE A 229 -30.19 0.64 -20.10
N LYS A 230 -30.23 0.45 -18.79
CA LYS A 230 -29.16 -0.09 -17.98
C LYS A 230 -29.69 -1.29 -17.21
N LEU A 231 -29.20 -2.47 -17.55
CA LEU A 231 -29.42 -3.68 -16.78
C LEU A 231 -28.41 -3.75 -15.65
N VAL A 232 -28.87 -3.81 -14.41
CA VAL A 232 -28.06 -3.95 -13.19
C VAL A 232 -28.27 -5.36 -12.65
N PHE A 233 -27.17 -6.02 -12.32
CA PHE A 233 -27.18 -7.36 -11.71
C PHE A 233 -26.00 -7.52 -10.74
N PHE A 234 -26.04 -8.57 -9.94
CA PHE A 234 -25.12 -8.77 -8.84
C PHE A 234 -24.41 -10.11 -8.97
N LEU A 235 -23.12 -10.13 -8.63
CA LEU A 235 -22.23 -11.29 -8.74
C LEU A 235 -21.49 -11.48 -7.42
N GLN A 236 -21.06 -12.70 -7.12
CA GLN A 236 -20.28 -13.00 -5.93
C GLN A 236 -18.78 -12.93 -6.17
N ASP A 237 -18.32 -13.06 -7.41
CA ASP A 237 -16.89 -13.01 -7.76
C ASP A 237 -16.58 -11.81 -8.66
N SER A 238 -15.80 -10.88 -8.13
CA SER A 238 -15.35 -9.66 -8.84
C SER A 238 -14.46 -9.97 -10.04
N PHE A 239 -13.75 -11.10 -10.04
CA PHE A 239 -12.87 -11.50 -11.13
C PHE A 239 -13.65 -12.02 -12.35
N SER A 240 -14.88 -12.49 -12.15
CA SER A 240 -15.75 -12.99 -13.22
C SER A 240 -16.58 -11.89 -13.91
N VAL A 241 -16.61 -10.66 -13.38
CA VAL A 241 -17.46 -9.56 -13.86
C VAL A 241 -17.36 -9.34 -15.38
N ALA A 242 -16.16 -9.30 -15.92
CA ALA A 242 -15.97 -9.03 -17.36
C ALA A 242 -16.54 -10.15 -18.24
N LEU A 243 -16.36 -11.41 -17.83
CA LEU A 243 -16.87 -12.59 -18.53
C LEU A 243 -18.40 -12.61 -18.48
N VAL A 244 -18.97 -12.49 -17.29
CA VAL A 244 -20.44 -12.51 -17.11
C VAL A 244 -21.12 -11.36 -17.86
N LYS A 245 -20.52 -10.15 -17.85
CA LYS A 245 -21.03 -9.04 -18.68
C LYS A 245 -21.03 -9.37 -20.18
N SER A 246 -20.03 -10.09 -20.66
CA SER A 246 -19.99 -10.56 -22.05
C SER A 246 -21.09 -11.56 -22.34
N ASP A 247 -21.25 -12.56 -21.49
CA ASP A 247 -22.26 -13.62 -21.66
C ASP A 247 -23.68 -13.06 -21.62
N VAL A 248 -23.95 -12.14 -20.68
CA VAL A 248 -25.23 -11.42 -20.61
C VAL A 248 -25.49 -10.60 -21.88
N ARG A 249 -24.47 -9.94 -22.47
CA ARG A 249 -24.64 -9.25 -23.77
C ARG A 249 -24.96 -10.20 -24.91
N PHE A 250 -24.36 -11.38 -24.96
CA PHE A 250 -24.73 -12.39 -25.95
C PHE A 250 -26.15 -12.83 -25.81
N GLU A 251 -26.61 -13.07 -24.58
CA GLU A 251 -28.00 -13.49 -24.33
C GLU A 251 -28.98 -12.35 -24.65
N ILE A 252 -28.68 -11.09 -24.30
CA ILE A 252 -29.49 -9.91 -24.70
C ILE A 252 -29.61 -9.83 -26.22
N ASN A 253 -28.53 -9.97 -26.97
CA ASN A 253 -28.55 -9.91 -28.43
C ASN A 253 -29.38 -11.02 -29.02
N LYS A 254 -29.33 -12.23 -28.46
CA LYS A 254 -30.16 -13.38 -28.86
C LYS A 254 -31.64 -13.09 -28.62
N GLN A 255 -32.03 -12.72 -27.40
CA GLN A 255 -33.42 -12.45 -27.03
C GLN A 255 -34.00 -11.27 -27.83
N PHE A 256 -33.21 -10.22 -28.09
CA PHE A 256 -33.64 -9.10 -28.91
C PHE A 256 -33.95 -9.53 -30.34
N LYS A 257 -33.09 -10.37 -30.95
CA LYS A 257 -33.35 -10.91 -32.31
C LYS A 257 -34.63 -11.79 -32.36
N GLU A 258 -34.80 -12.64 -31.38
CA GLU A 258 -35.99 -13.54 -31.30
C GLU A 258 -37.30 -12.74 -31.13
N ASN A 259 -37.27 -11.62 -30.42
CA ASN A 259 -38.42 -10.77 -30.15
C ASN A 259 -38.53 -9.54 -31.05
N LYS A 260 -37.71 -9.45 -32.11
CA LYS A 260 -37.68 -8.36 -33.10
C LYS A 260 -37.42 -6.97 -32.49
N VAL A 261 -36.73 -6.91 -31.37
CA VAL A 261 -36.23 -5.66 -30.79
C VAL A 261 -35.01 -5.22 -31.57
N ILE A 262 -35.00 -3.98 -32.03
CA ILE A 262 -33.95 -3.44 -32.89
C ILE A 262 -32.99 -2.59 -32.05
N ILE A 263 -31.68 -2.85 -32.20
CA ILE A 263 -30.62 -1.95 -31.75
C ILE A 263 -30.35 -0.99 -32.92
N PRO A 264 -30.69 0.30 -32.79
CA PRO A 264 -30.70 1.20 -33.92
C PRO A 264 -29.29 1.60 -34.33
N PHE A 265 -29.08 1.85 -35.63
CA PHE A 265 -27.95 2.63 -36.10
C PHE A 265 -28.18 4.12 -35.80
N PRO A 266 -27.14 4.95 -35.80
CA PRO A 266 -27.31 6.41 -35.70
C PRO A 266 -28.31 6.91 -36.72
N GLN A 267 -29.38 7.58 -36.27
CA GLN A 267 -30.44 8.12 -37.12
C GLN A 267 -30.13 9.58 -37.49
N ARG A 268 -30.40 9.95 -38.76
CA ARG A 268 -30.31 11.32 -39.23
C ARG A 268 -31.50 11.66 -40.11
N VAL A 269 -32.17 12.77 -39.85
CA VAL A 269 -33.19 13.31 -40.74
C VAL A 269 -32.50 14.20 -41.75
N VAL A 270 -32.64 13.87 -43.03
CA VAL A 270 -32.12 14.69 -44.15
C VAL A 270 -33.25 15.41 -44.81
N HIS A 271 -33.26 16.73 -44.74
CA HIS A 271 -34.21 17.56 -45.50
C HIS A 271 -33.56 17.91 -46.84
N MET A 272 -34.12 17.37 -47.94
CA MET A 272 -33.70 17.79 -49.27
C MET A 272 -34.34 19.12 -49.61
N ALA A 273 -33.53 20.14 -49.87
CA ALA A 273 -34.08 21.38 -50.48
C ALA A 273 -34.45 21.07 -51.91
N ASN A 274 -35.74 21.20 -52.27
CA ASN A 274 -36.18 21.21 -53.66
C ASN A 274 -35.87 22.62 -54.17
N ASP A 275 -34.82 22.76 -54.99
CA ASP A 275 -34.64 23.93 -55.84
C ASP A 275 -35.70 23.90 -56.95
N ASN A 276 -36.91 24.39 -56.61
CA ASN A 276 -37.84 24.74 -57.62
C ASN A 276 -37.47 26.15 -58.13
N ASN A 277 -36.69 26.21 -59.24
CA ASN A 277 -36.65 27.37 -60.17
C ASN A 277 -37.86 27.36 -61.06
#